data_60cdde965f33ae52f2fc890766c535a2
#
_entry.id   60cdde965f33ae52f2fc890766c535a2
#
_cell.length_a   1.000
_cell.length_b   1.000
_cell.length_c   1.000
_cell.angle_alpha   90.00
_cell.angle_beta   90.00
_cell.angle_gamma   90.00
#
_symmetry.space_group_name_H-M   'P 1'
#
loop_
_entity.id
_entity.type
_entity.pdbx_description
1 polymer ?
#
loop_
_entity_poly.entity_id
_entity_poly.type
_entity_poly.pdbx_seq_one_letter_code
_entity_poly.pdbx_strand_id
1 'polypeptide(L)'
;MNIYAKSICKERVKMLKQCFDNVREKHPLVHNITNYVTVNDVANILLACGGSPIMADDSGEVEDITSICQGLNINIGTLNKNTIPSMFLAGKKANVLGHVVLLDPVGAGASGLRTKTANELVRDIKFTVIRGNISEIR
;
A
#
# COMPACT_ATOMS: atom_id res chain seq x y z
N MET A 1 29.19 -0.98 22.36
CA MET A 1 27.78 -0.80 21.96
C MET A 1 26.97 -0.51 23.22
N ASN A 2 26.36 0.69 23.31
CA ASN A 2 25.73 1.23 24.52
C ASN A 2 24.52 0.35 24.95
N ILE A 3 24.31 0.16 26.25
CA ILE A 3 23.22 -0.63 26.86
C ILE A 3 21.83 -0.15 26.33
N TYR A 4 21.65 1.16 26.15
CA TYR A 4 20.46 1.76 25.55
C TYR A 4 20.20 1.29 24.11
N ALA A 5 21.24 1.20 23.28
CA ALA A 5 21.10 0.72 21.90
C ALA A 5 20.68 -0.75 21.82
N LYS A 6 21.16 -1.58 22.78
CA LYS A 6 20.77 -3.00 22.89
C LYS A 6 19.30 -3.17 23.32
N SER A 7 18.82 -2.33 24.23
CA SER A 7 17.41 -2.34 24.69
C SER A 7 16.46 -1.96 23.56
N ILE A 8 16.72 -0.84 22.86
CA ILE A 8 15.92 -0.39 21.72
C ILE A 8 15.88 -1.44 20.60
N CYS A 9 17.03 -2.09 20.34
CA CYS A 9 17.09 -3.14 19.31
C CYS A 9 16.22 -4.35 19.69
N LYS A 10 16.25 -4.80 20.96
CA LYS A 10 15.42 -5.91 21.45
C LYS A 10 13.93 -5.61 21.38
N GLU A 11 13.52 -4.41 21.75
CA GLU A 11 12.11 -4.00 21.68
C GLU A 11 11.60 -3.94 20.22
N ARG A 12 12.41 -3.39 19.30
CA ARG A 12 12.07 -3.37 17.87
C ARG A 12 11.95 -4.78 17.28
N VAL A 13 12.85 -5.68 17.59
CA VAL A 13 12.79 -7.09 17.16
C VAL A 13 11.54 -7.78 17.71
N LYS A 14 11.18 -7.54 18.97
CA LYS A 14 9.96 -8.09 19.58
C LYS A 14 8.70 -7.55 18.88
N MET A 15 8.67 -6.25 18.59
CA MET A 15 7.55 -5.62 17.87
C MET A 15 7.40 -6.18 16.46
N LEU A 16 8.50 -6.30 15.69
CA LEU A 16 8.47 -6.90 14.35
C LEU A 16 7.97 -8.34 14.37
N LYS A 17 8.47 -9.16 15.33
CA LYS A 17 7.98 -10.53 15.49
C LYS A 17 6.47 -10.55 15.71
N GLN A 18 5.95 -9.71 16.59
CA GLN A 18 4.52 -9.64 16.87
C GLN A 18 3.71 -9.20 15.65
N CYS A 19 4.23 -8.29 14.80
CA CYS A 19 3.58 -7.92 13.54
C CYS A 19 3.46 -9.13 12.61
N PHE A 20 4.52 -9.91 12.44
CA PHE A 20 4.48 -11.12 11.60
C PHE A 20 3.57 -12.21 12.19
N ASP A 21 3.60 -12.42 13.50
CA ASP A 21 2.73 -13.36 14.18
C ASP A 21 1.25 -12.97 13.97
N ASN A 22 0.91 -11.67 14.09
CA ASN A 22 -0.44 -11.15 13.84
C ASN A 22 -0.90 -11.36 12.39
N VAL A 23 -0.01 -11.13 11.41
CA VAL A 23 -0.34 -11.35 9.99
C VAL A 23 -0.63 -12.84 9.74
N ARG A 24 0.20 -13.73 10.28
CA ARG A 24 0.03 -15.17 10.13
C ARG A 24 -1.21 -15.71 10.84
N GLU A 25 -1.62 -15.11 11.94
CA GLU A 25 -2.83 -15.49 12.68
C GLU A 25 -4.10 -14.98 11.99
N LYS A 26 -4.08 -13.73 11.51
CA LYS A 26 -5.26 -13.05 10.96
C LYS A 26 -5.47 -13.28 9.47
N HIS A 27 -4.43 -13.68 8.74
CA HIS A 27 -4.45 -13.86 7.28
C HIS A 27 -5.13 -12.71 6.53
N PRO A 28 -4.71 -11.43 6.76
CA PRO A 28 -5.44 -10.29 6.22
C PRO A 28 -5.48 -10.33 4.69
N LEU A 29 -6.64 -10.00 4.16
CA LEU A 29 -6.83 -9.80 2.73
C LEU A 29 -6.39 -8.38 2.37
N VAL A 30 -5.49 -8.23 1.41
CA VAL A 30 -4.90 -6.94 0.99
C VAL A 30 -5.21 -6.70 -0.47
N HIS A 31 -5.96 -5.64 -0.74
CA HIS A 31 -6.21 -5.15 -2.09
C HIS A 31 -4.98 -4.41 -2.63
N ASN A 32 -4.55 -4.74 -3.84
CA ASN A 32 -3.39 -4.12 -4.47
C ASN A 32 -3.76 -3.58 -5.85
N ILE A 33 -3.64 -2.26 -6.01
CA ILE A 33 -3.57 -1.59 -7.30
C ILE A 33 -2.11 -1.22 -7.49
N THR A 34 -1.37 -2.04 -8.24
CA THR A 34 0.09 -1.95 -8.30
C THR A 34 0.62 -1.92 -9.73
N ASN A 35 1.93 -1.71 -9.88
CA ASN A 35 2.57 -1.66 -11.19
C ASN A 35 2.80 -3.07 -11.75
N TYR A 36 2.79 -3.19 -13.07
CA TYR A 36 2.90 -4.47 -13.77
C TYR A 36 4.30 -5.10 -13.73
N VAL A 37 5.34 -4.32 -13.38
CA VAL A 37 6.71 -4.82 -13.28
C VAL A 37 6.88 -5.73 -12.06
N THR A 38 6.25 -5.38 -10.94
CA THR A 38 6.43 -6.07 -9.66
C THR A 38 5.14 -6.68 -9.11
N VAL A 39 4.07 -6.76 -9.90
CA VAL A 39 2.76 -7.29 -9.44
C VAL A 39 2.88 -8.69 -8.84
N ASN A 40 3.63 -9.56 -9.48
CA ASN A 40 3.84 -10.93 -9.03
C ASN A 40 4.70 -10.99 -7.75
N ASP A 41 5.72 -10.14 -7.65
CA ASP A 41 6.56 -10.05 -6.44
C ASP A 41 5.77 -9.54 -5.24
N VAL A 42 4.88 -8.55 -5.45
CA VAL A 42 3.97 -8.04 -4.39
C VAL A 42 3.04 -9.16 -3.91
N ALA A 43 2.46 -9.95 -4.82
CA ALA A 43 1.63 -11.09 -4.44
C ALA A 43 2.42 -12.12 -3.63
N ASN A 44 3.60 -12.51 -4.13
CA ASN A 44 4.43 -13.53 -3.50
C ASN A 44 4.95 -13.12 -2.12
N ILE A 45 5.36 -11.86 -1.93
CA ILE A 45 5.82 -11.40 -0.61
C ILE A 45 4.69 -11.33 0.40
N LEU A 46 3.48 -10.92 0.01
CA LEU A 46 2.32 -10.93 0.89
C LEU A 46 1.96 -12.36 1.33
N LEU A 47 1.95 -13.32 0.39
CA LEU A 47 1.74 -14.74 0.70
C LEU A 47 2.83 -15.27 1.64
N ALA A 48 4.10 -14.96 1.38
CA ALA A 48 5.22 -15.39 2.22
C ALA A 48 5.13 -14.82 3.65
N CYS A 49 4.56 -13.63 3.82
CA CYS A 49 4.31 -13.04 5.14
C CYS A 49 3.10 -13.65 5.86
N GLY A 50 2.23 -14.38 5.15
CA GLY A 50 1.01 -14.97 5.69
C GLY A 50 -0.26 -14.15 5.43
N GLY A 51 -0.19 -13.10 4.61
CA GLY A 51 -1.35 -12.35 4.12
C GLY A 51 -1.90 -12.96 2.83
N SER A 52 -3.04 -12.46 2.38
CA SER A 52 -3.72 -12.89 1.16
C SER A 52 -3.88 -11.70 0.20
N PRO A 53 -3.13 -11.64 -0.92
CA PRO A 53 -3.24 -10.54 -1.88
C PRO A 53 -4.43 -10.71 -2.83
N ILE A 54 -5.10 -9.61 -3.16
CA ILE A 54 -5.98 -9.49 -4.31
C ILE A 54 -5.43 -8.40 -5.23
N MET A 55 -5.26 -8.74 -6.52
CA MET A 55 -4.88 -7.81 -7.57
C MET A 55 -6.13 -7.46 -8.38
N ALA A 56 -6.67 -6.25 -8.17
CA ALA A 56 -7.84 -5.76 -8.89
C ALA A 56 -7.65 -4.29 -9.20
N ASP A 57 -7.85 -3.88 -10.45
CA ASP A 57 -7.65 -2.51 -10.89
C ASP A 57 -8.75 -2.00 -11.85
N ASP A 58 -9.79 -2.80 -12.07
CA ASP A 58 -10.95 -2.36 -12.84
C ASP A 58 -11.90 -1.51 -11.98
N SER A 59 -12.31 -0.35 -12.49
CA SER A 59 -13.20 0.58 -11.79
C SER A 59 -14.58 -0.01 -11.48
N GLY A 60 -14.98 -1.06 -12.18
CA GLY A 60 -16.25 -1.75 -11.95
C GLY A 60 -16.28 -2.68 -10.74
N GLU A 61 -15.10 -3.04 -10.19
CA GLU A 61 -15.02 -3.99 -9.07
C GLU A 61 -14.23 -3.49 -7.85
N VAL A 62 -13.38 -2.46 -8.01
CA VAL A 62 -12.43 -2.06 -6.95
C VAL A 62 -13.08 -1.68 -5.62
N GLU A 63 -14.30 -1.14 -5.62
CA GLU A 63 -15.01 -0.82 -4.39
C GLU A 63 -15.50 -2.08 -3.66
N ASP A 64 -15.98 -3.08 -4.40
CA ASP A 64 -16.41 -4.36 -3.84
C ASP A 64 -15.21 -5.13 -3.27
N ILE A 65 -14.12 -5.21 -4.03
CA ILE A 65 -12.86 -5.82 -3.59
C ILE A 65 -12.29 -5.11 -2.35
N THR A 66 -12.24 -3.77 -2.36
CA THR A 66 -11.82 -3.01 -1.18
C THR A 66 -12.69 -3.33 0.04
N SER A 67 -14.00 -3.55 -0.16
CA SER A 67 -14.94 -3.78 0.93
C SER A 67 -14.70 -5.10 1.69
N ILE A 68 -14.17 -6.11 1.04
CA ILE A 68 -13.85 -7.41 1.67
C ILE A 68 -12.41 -7.48 2.20
N CYS A 69 -11.56 -6.50 1.88
CA CYS A 69 -10.16 -6.44 2.31
C CYS A 69 -10.00 -5.71 3.65
N GLN A 70 -8.84 -5.82 4.29
CA GLN A 70 -8.47 -5.11 5.51
C GLN A 70 -7.44 -4.02 5.26
N GLY A 71 -6.86 -3.96 4.07
CA GLY A 71 -5.88 -2.96 3.66
C GLY A 71 -5.86 -2.75 2.16
N LEU A 72 -5.40 -1.56 1.76
CA LEU A 72 -5.25 -1.16 0.36
C LEU A 72 -3.83 -0.66 0.12
N ASN A 73 -3.19 -1.21 -0.91
CA ASN A 73 -1.90 -0.75 -1.41
C ASN A 73 -2.07 -0.13 -2.79
N ILE A 74 -1.69 1.14 -2.93
CA ILE A 74 -1.70 1.89 -4.19
C ILE A 74 -0.27 2.20 -4.58
N ASN A 75 0.13 1.75 -5.78
CA ASN A 75 1.43 2.04 -6.38
C ASN A 75 1.23 2.62 -7.78
N ILE A 76 1.77 3.80 -8.04
CA ILE A 76 1.57 4.54 -9.29
C ILE A 76 2.63 4.28 -10.36
N GLY A 77 3.39 3.20 -10.25
CA GLY A 77 4.49 2.89 -11.17
C GLY A 77 4.07 2.59 -12.61
N THR A 78 2.83 2.14 -12.84
CA THR A 78 2.28 1.91 -14.18
C THR A 78 0.90 2.55 -14.31
N LEU A 79 0.88 3.89 -14.39
CA LEU A 79 -0.35 4.65 -14.54
C LEU A 79 -0.94 4.52 -15.95
N ASN A 80 -2.25 4.39 -16.02
CA ASN A 80 -3.03 4.54 -17.25
C ASN A 80 -4.42 5.13 -16.94
N LYS A 81 -5.13 5.52 -18.00
CA LYS A 81 -6.43 6.20 -17.89
C LYS A 81 -7.53 5.37 -17.20
N ASN A 82 -7.37 4.06 -17.12
CA ASN A 82 -8.34 3.15 -16.50
C ASN A 82 -8.01 2.93 -15.02
N THR A 83 -6.74 2.76 -14.67
CA THR A 83 -6.33 2.50 -13.28
C THR A 83 -6.35 3.74 -12.38
N ILE A 84 -6.17 4.95 -12.93
CA ILE A 84 -6.22 6.18 -12.14
C ILE A 84 -7.59 6.35 -11.44
N PRO A 85 -8.76 6.27 -12.12
CA PRO A 85 -10.05 6.33 -11.45
C PRO A 85 -10.22 5.25 -10.37
N SER A 86 -9.75 4.04 -10.64
CA SER A 86 -9.82 2.90 -9.70
C SER A 86 -9.07 3.19 -8.40
N MET A 87 -7.91 3.84 -8.46
CA MET A 87 -7.15 4.25 -7.27
C MET A 87 -7.95 5.21 -6.39
N PHE A 88 -8.66 6.17 -6.99
CA PHE A 88 -9.51 7.11 -6.24
C PHE A 88 -10.74 6.42 -5.64
N LEU A 89 -11.43 5.56 -6.39
CA LEU A 89 -12.60 4.82 -5.92
C LEU A 89 -12.22 3.91 -4.74
N ALA A 90 -11.21 3.07 -4.92
CA ALA A 90 -10.72 2.17 -3.88
C ALA A 90 -10.23 2.93 -2.64
N GLY A 91 -9.46 4.01 -2.83
CA GLY A 91 -8.92 4.81 -1.74
C GLY A 91 -10.00 5.49 -0.91
N LYS A 92 -11.00 6.11 -1.55
CA LYS A 92 -12.16 6.70 -0.86
C LYS A 92 -12.96 5.64 -0.12
N LYS A 93 -13.20 4.49 -0.76
CA LYS A 93 -13.91 3.37 -0.14
C LYS A 93 -13.16 2.86 1.09
N ALA A 94 -11.85 2.66 0.99
CA ALA A 94 -10.99 2.25 2.10
C ALA A 94 -11.04 3.26 3.27
N ASN A 95 -11.06 4.56 2.99
CA ASN A 95 -11.18 5.60 4.01
C ASN A 95 -12.54 5.55 4.73
N VAL A 96 -13.64 5.34 4.00
CA VAL A 96 -14.98 5.18 4.61
C VAL A 96 -15.02 3.96 5.54
N LEU A 97 -14.34 2.88 5.18
CA LEU A 97 -14.29 1.64 5.96
C LEU A 97 -13.24 1.67 7.08
N GLY A 98 -12.41 2.71 7.16
CA GLY A 98 -11.34 2.83 8.15
C GLY A 98 -10.16 1.86 7.92
N HIS A 99 -9.96 1.41 6.69
CA HIS A 99 -8.88 0.51 6.33
C HIS A 99 -7.51 1.21 6.35
N VAL A 100 -6.45 0.43 6.53
CA VAL A 100 -5.07 0.90 6.32
C VAL A 100 -4.85 1.12 4.83
N VAL A 101 -4.38 2.32 4.46
CA VAL A 101 -4.08 2.68 3.06
C VAL A 101 -2.63 3.08 2.93
N LEU A 102 -1.91 2.43 2.00
CA LEU A 102 -0.53 2.71 1.66
C LEU A 102 -0.45 3.32 0.26
N LEU A 103 0.39 4.35 0.10
CA LEU A 103 0.78 4.92 -1.19
C LEU A 103 2.27 4.74 -1.45
N ASP A 104 2.60 4.21 -2.62
CA ASP A 104 3.95 4.21 -3.19
C ASP A 104 3.94 5.11 -4.46
N PRO A 105 4.36 6.38 -4.35
CA PRO A 105 4.29 7.36 -5.44
C PRO A 105 5.44 7.20 -6.45
N VAL A 106 5.64 5.99 -6.96
CA VAL A 106 6.75 5.63 -7.85
C VAL A 106 6.88 6.61 -9.01
N GLY A 107 8.03 7.30 -9.05
CA GLY A 107 8.37 8.24 -10.12
C GLY A 107 7.59 9.56 -10.07
N ALA A 108 6.99 9.94 -8.95
CA ALA A 108 6.55 11.31 -8.71
C ALA A 108 7.76 12.25 -8.85
N GLY A 109 7.56 13.37 -9.55
CA GLY A 109 8.66 14.26 -9.97
C GLY A 109 9.27 13.93 -11.33
N ALA A 110 9.18 12.69 -11.81
CA ALA A 110 9.77 12.28 -13.09
C ALA A 110 8.87 12.57 -14.30
N SER A 111 7.55 12.65 -14.13
CA SER A 111 6.60 13.04 -15.18
C SER A 111 5.44 13.86 -14.65
N GLY A 112 4.87 14.71 -15.50
CA GLY A 112 3.70 15.53 -15.14
C GLY A 112 2.50 14.69 -14.72
N LEU A 113 2.25 13.56 -15.40
CA LEU A 113 1.14 12.66 -15.06
C LEU A 113 1.30 12.07 -13.66
N ARG A 114 2.48 11.52 -13.34
CA ARG A 114 2.76 10.89 -12.04
C ARG A 114 2.70 11.90 -10.90
N THR A 115 3.32 13.05 -11.09
CA THR A 115 3.32 14.14 -10.09
C THR A 115 1.89 14.63 -9.82
N LYS A 116 1.13 14.90 -10.89
CA LYS A 116 -0.27 15.32 -10.77
C LYS A 116 -1.10 14.27 -10.02
N THR A 117 -1.03 13.00 -10.45
CA THR A 117 -1.80 11.91 -9.84
C THR A 117 -1.41 11.71 -8.36
N ALA A 118 -0.13 11.72 -8.02
CA ALA A 118 0.33 11.61 -6.63
C ALA A 118 -0.24 12.74 -5.76
N ASN A 119 -0.16 13.99 -6.22
CA ASN A 119 -0.68 15.15 -5.50
C ASN A 119 -2.20 15.09 -5.31
N GLU A 120 -2.95 14.68 -6.35
CA GLU A 120 -4.39 14.54 -6.28
C GLU A 120 -4.79 13.40 -5.33
N LEU A 121 -4.10 12.26 -5.36
CA LEU A 121 -4.33 11.15 -4.42
C LEU A 121 -4.10 11.59 -2.97
N VAL A 122 -3.00 12.27 -2.68
CA VAL A 122 -2.68 12.74 -1.32
C VAL A 122 -3.68 13.80 -0.82
N ARG A 123 -4.22 14.62 -1.72
CA ARG A 123 -5.25 15.61 -1.39
C ARG A 123 -6.60 14.96 -1.06
N ASP A 124 -7.00 13.94 -1.81
CA ASP A 124 -8.37 13.39 -1.80
C ASP A 124 -8.53 12.14 -0.93
N ILE A 125 -7.42 11.46 -0.58
CA ILE A 125 -7.40 10.20 0.17
C ILE A 125 -6.50 10.36 1.39
N LYS A 126 -6.99 9.88 2.55
CA LYS A 126 -6.19 9.80 3.76
C LYS A 126 -5.35 8.52 3.74
N PHE A 127 -4.06 8.67 3.57
CA PHE A 127 -3.10 7.56 3.64
C PHE A 127 -2.62 7.34 5.08
N THR A 128 -2.49 6.07 5.47
CA THR A 128 -1.87 5.66 6.73
C THR A 128 -0.35 5.69 6.62
N VAL A 129 0.16 5.30 5.44
CA VAL A 129 1.60 5.28 5.13
C VAL A 129 1.81 5.78 3.71
N ILE A 130 2.79 6.66 3.53
CA ILE A 130 3.34 7.03 2.23
C ILE A 130 4.82 6.61 2.26
N ARG A 131 5.23 5.75 1.34
CA ARG A 131 6.62 5.29 1.23
C ARG A 131 7.16 5.59 -0.15
N GLY A 132 8.36 6.10 -0.21
CA GLY A 132 9.06 6.41 -1.45
C GLY A 132 10.51 6.77 -1.17
N ASN A 133 11.27 6.97 -2.22
CA ASN A 133 12.60 7.57 -2.09
C ASN A 133 12.49 9.10 -1.93
N ILE A 134 13.63 9.75 -1.62
CA ILE A 134 13.63 11.19 -1.32
C ILE A 134 13.18 12.05 -2.52
N SER A 135 13.36 11.59 -3.75
CA SER A 135 12.94 12.31 -4.95
C SER A 135 11.44 12.26 -5.17
N GLU A 136 10.77 11.23 -4.66
CA GLU A 136 9.32 11.00 -4.78
C GLU A 136 8.53 11.70 -3.67
N ILE A 137 9.16 11.96 -2.50
CA ILE A 137 8.51 12.52 -1.30
C ILE A 137 8.71 14.03 -1.16
N ARG A 138 9.58 14.65 -1.95
CA ARG A 138 9.85 16.10 -1.92
C ARG A 138 8.71 16.94 -2.42
#